data_624f4cff2c3d6ff9cf82dfa6eda4969e
#
_entry.id   624f4cff2c3d6ff9cf82dfa6eda4969e
#
_cell.length_a   1.000
_cell.length_b   1.000
_cell.length_c   1.000
_cell.angle_alpha   90.00
_cell.angle_beta   90.00
_cell.angle_gamma   90.00
#
_symmetry.space_group_name_H-M   'P 1'
#
loop_
_entity.id
_entity.type
_entity.pdbx_description
1 polymer ?
#
loop_
_entity_poly.entity_id
_entity_poly.type
_entity_poly.pdbx_seq_one_letter_code
_entity_poly.pdbx_strand_id
1 'polypeptide(L)' 'MSVYTNVFSVAQVYLGPATEKFLARQCKYLKVEPADLTREHLKQLAWFAKNGAAAIMDLAQAEKLAGKIESL' A
#
# COMPACT_ATOMS: atom_id res chain seq x y z
N MET A 1 1.29 -6.61 16.28
CA MET A 1 1.43 -6.77 14.82
C MET A 1 1.95 -5.50 14.20
N SER A 2 2.73 -5.61 13.16
CA SER A 2 3.28 -4.41 12.54
C SER A 2 2.26 -3.78 11.61
N VAL A 3 2.41 -2.49 11.39
CA VAL A 3 1.56 -1.76 10.43
C VAL A 3 1.72 -2.36 9.03
N TYR A 4 2.96 -2.76 8.68
CA TYR A 4 3.21 -3.38 7.39
C TYR A 4 2.36 -4.65 7.20
N THR A 5 2.25 -5.48 8.22
CA THR A 5 1.46 -6.70 8.14
C THR A 5 0.00 -6.39 7.83
N ASN A 6 -0.55 -5.36 8.45
CA ASN A 6 -1.93 -4.94 8.20
C ASN A 6 -2.09 -4.43 6.77
N VAL A 7 -1.14 -3.62 6.31
CA VAL A 7 -1.15 -3.10 4.94
C VAL A 7 -1.05 -4.25 3.94
N PHE A 8 -0.17 -5.20 4.21
CA PHE A 8 0.02 -6.36 3.34
C PHE A 8 -1.28 -7.14 3.19
N SER A 9 -1.95 -7.42 4.32
CA SER A 9 -3.20 -8.18 4.30
C SER A 9 -4.27 -7.50 3.45
N VAL A 10 -4.39 -6.20 3.55
CA VAL A 10 -5.35 -5.42 2.75
C VAL A 10 -4.95 -5.44 1.28
N ALA A 11 -3.69 -5.16 1.00
CA ALA A 11 -3.21 -5.06 -0.38
C ALA A 11 -3.25 -6.40 -1.11
N GLN A 12 -3.06 -7.50 -0.39
CA GLN A 12 -3.06 -8.83 -0.99
C GLN A 12 -4.37 -9.16 -1.66
N VAL A 13 -5.47 -8.64 -1.15
CA VAL A 13 -6.79 -8.85 -1.73
C VAL A 13 -6.86 -8.29 -3.16
N TYR A 14 -6.12 -7.21 -3.42
CA TYR A 14 -6.14 -6.52 -4.70
C TYR A 14 -4.99 -6.93 -5.61
N LEU A 15 -3.83 -7.24 -5.04
CA LEU A 15 -2.60 -7.43 -5.80
C LEU A 15 -2.14 -8.88 -5.87
N GLY A 16 -2.66 -9.74 -4.98
CA GLY A 16 -2.27 -11.15 -4.99
C GLY A 16 -0.77 -11.34 -4.82
N PRO A 17 -0.14 -12.16 -5.68
CA PRO A 17 1.30 -12.46 -5.53
C PRO A 17 2.22 -11.27 -5.79
N ALA A 18 1.71 -10.18 -6.35
CA ALA A 18 2.53 -8.98 -6.62
C ALA A 18 2.64 -8.07 -5.39
N THR A 19 1.94 -8.37 -4.30
CA THR A 19 1.84 -7.50 -3.14
C THR A 19 3.20 -7.13 -2.55
N GLU A 20 4.06 -8.10 -2.35
CA GLU A 20 5.36 -7.86 -1.71
C GLU A 20 6.20 -6.86 -2.49
N LYS A 21 6.37 -7.11 -3.80
CA LYS A 21 7.16 -6.22 -4.64
C LYS A 21 6.53 -4.84 -4.77
N PHE A 22 5.21 -4.81 -4.86
CA PHE A 22 4.49 -3.55 -4.96
C PHE A 22 4.71 -2.69 -3.72
N LEU A 23 4.52 -3.27 -2.55
CA LEU A 23 4.67 -2.52 -1.29
C LEU A 23 6.11 -2.12 -1.05
N ALA A 24 7.07 -2.96 -1.42
CA ALA A 24 8.48 -2.62 -1.30
C ALA A 24 8.81 -1.37 -2.11
N ARG A 25 8.25 -1.26 -3.31
CA ARG A 25 8.45 -0.08 -4.16
C ARG A 25 7.84 1.16 -3.55
N GLN A 26 6.61 1.03 -3.01
CA GLN A 26 5.95 2.18 -2.39
C GLN A 26 6.71 2.66 -1.16
N CYS A 27 7.19 1.73 -0.35
CA CYS A 27 8.00 2.07 0.82
C CYS A 27 9.31 2.76 0.42
N LYS A 28 9.89 2.34 -0.70
CA LYS A 28 11.10 2.97 -1.23
C LYS A 28 10.84 4.43 -1.59
N TYR A 29 9.69 4.73 -2.19
CA TYR A 29 9.31 6.11 -2.49
C TYR A 29 9.16 6.94 -1.21
N LEU A 30 8.67 6.33 -0.14
CA LEU A 30 8.53 6.98 1.16
C LEU A 30 9.86 7.08 1.90
N LYS A 31 10.90 6.39 1.43
CA LYS A 31 12.19 6.30 2.09
C LYS A 31 12.07 5.69 3.49
N VAL A 32 11.21 4.69 3.62
CA VAL A 32 10.95 3.99 4.88
C VAL A 32 11.05 2.50 4.63
N GLU A 33 11.75 1.79 5.51
CA GLU A 33 11.77 0.33 5.44
C GLU A 33 10.37 -0.21 5.78
N PRO A 34 9.92 -1.30 5.13
CA PRO A 34 8.61 -1.87 5.44
C PRO A 34 8.40 -2.13 6.93
N ALA A 35 9.43 -2.61 7.63
CA ALA A 35 9.33 -2.91 9.04
C ALA A 35 9.17 -1.65 9.91
N ASP A 36 9.53 -0.50 9.36
CA ASP A 36 9.47 0.78 10.08
C ASP A 36 8.21 1.58 9.78
N LEU A 37 7.28 1.03 9.00
CA LEU A 37 6.03 1.71 8.73
C LEU A 37 5.25 1.95 10.02
N THR A 38 4.70 3.16 10.13
CA THR A 38 3.82 3.53 11.24
C THR A 38 2.53 4.09 10.68
N ARG A 39 1.57 4.33 11.54
CA ARG A 39 0.30 4.91 11.12
C ARG A 39 0.45 6.29 10.49
N GLU A 40 1.49 7.00 10.88
CA GLU A 40 1.76 8.32 10.29
C GLU A 40 2.10 8.24 8.81
N HIS A 41 2.61 7.10 8.37
CA HIS A 41 2.96 6.90 6.97
C HIS A 41 1.78 6.49 6.09
N LEU A 42 0.67 6.06 6.69
CA LEU A 42 -0.42 5.45 5.94
C LEU A 42 -1.04 6.37 4.90
N LYS A 43 -1.17 7.64 5.22
CA LYS A 43 -1.75 8.59 4.28
C LYS A 43 -0.89 8.74 3.04
N GLN A 44 0.42 8.89 3.22
CA GLN A 44 1.35 8.99 2.10
C GLN A 44 1.46 7.68 1.35
N LEU A 45 1.50 6.57 2.09
CA LEU A 45 1.54 5.25 1.47
C LEU A 45 0.30 5.03 0.60
N ALA A 46 -0.87 5.42 1.09
CA ALA A 46 -2.11 5.30 0.34
C ALA A 46 -2.04 6.09 -0.97
N TRP A 47 -1.49 7.29 -0.92
CA TRP A 47 -1.35 8.13 -2.10
C TRP A 47 -0.44 7.47 -3.14
N PHE A 48 0.72 6.99 -2.72
CA PHE A 48 1.64 6.30 -3.63
C PHE A 48 1.02 5.01 -4.15
N ALA A 49 0.33 4.27 -3.29
CA ALA A 49 -0.31 3.01 -3.68
C ALA A 49 -1.39 3.25 -4.74
N LYS A 50 -2.19 4.29 -4.57
CA LYS A 50 -3.22 4.64 -5.55
C LYS A 50 -2.59 4.91 -6.92
N ASN A 51 -1.55 5.72 -6.95
CA ASN A 51 -0.93 6.09 -8.21
C ASN A 51 -0.20 4.91 -8.85
N GLY A 52 0.46 4.08 -8.04
CA GLY A 52 1.12 2.89 -8.54
C GLY A 52 0.15 1.83 -9.03
N ALA A 53 -0.93 1.62 -8.27
CA ALA A 53 -1.92 0.61 -8.63
C ALA A 53 -2.74 1.01 -9.87
N ALA A 54 -2.93 2.29 -10.10
CA ALA A 54 -3.67 2.77 -11.26
C ALA A 54 -3.04 2.33 -12.60
N ALA A 55 -1.76 1.96 -12.58
CA ALA A 55 -1.06 1.48 -13.76
C ALA A 55 -1.39 0.02 -14.07
N ILE A 56 -1.90 -0.73 -13.09
CA ILE A 56 -2.12 -2.18 -13.24
C ILE A 56 -3.56 -2.61 -12.95
N MET A 57 -4.40 -1.70 -12.51
CA MET A 57 -5.81 -1.99 -12.23
C MET A 57 -6.65 -0.74 -12.49
N ASP A 58 -7.98 -0.90 -12.47
CA ASP A 58 -8.89 0.23 -12.62
C ASP A 58 -8.65 1.28 -11.57
N LEU A 59 -8.82 2.55 -11.93
CA LEU A 59 -8.71 3.64 -10.97
C LEU A 59 -9.64 3.43 -9.77
N ALA A 60 -10.86 2.93 -10.01
CA ALA A 60 -11.81 2.67 -8.94
C ALA A 60 -11.27 1.65 -7.95
N GLN A 61 -10.60 0.61 -8.43
CA GLN A 61 -9.98 -0.40 -7.55
C GLN A 61 -8.78 0.19 -6.82
N ALA A 62 -7.97 0.98 -7.51
CA ALA A 62 -6.83 1.64 -6.89
C ALA A 62 -7.27 2.57 -5.77
N GLU A 63 -8.36 3.29 -5.97
CA GLU A 63 -8.91 4.18 -4.95
C GLU A 63 -9.45 3.41 -3.75
N LYS A 64 -10.07 2.25 -3.99
CA LYS A 64 -10.54 1.39 -2.90
C LYS A 64 -9.38 0.86 -2.08
N LEU A 65 -8.32 0.42 -2.74
CA LEU A 65 -7.12 -0.05 -2.07
C LEU A 65 -6.53 1.06 -1.20
N ALA A 66 -6.36 2.24 -1.78
CA ALA A 66 -5.81 3.38 -1.05
C ALA A 66 -6.66 3.76 0.15
N GLY A 67 -7.98 3.78 -0.02
CA GLY A 67 -8.90 4.09 1.07
C GLY A 67 -8.80 3.09 2.22
N LYS A 68 -8.64 1.82 1.90
CA LYS A 68 -8.49 0.79 2.93
C LYS A 68 -7.15 0.92 3.67
N ILE A 69 -6.08 1.25 2.94
CA ILE A 69 -4.78 1.49 3.57
C ILE A 69 -4.87 2.69 4.51
N GLU A 70 -5.45 3.79 4.03
CA GLU A 70 -5.55 5.02 4.82
C GLU A 70 -6.37 4.84 6.09
N SER A 71 -7.37 3.95 6.05
CA SER A 71 -8.27 3.74 7.19
C SER A 71 -7.76 2.73 8.21
N LEU A 72 -6.59 2.15 8.00
CA LEU A 72 -6.00 1.22 8.97
C LEU A 72 -5.57 1.93 10.30
#